data_f2356b1d68c02c92ca3824cba4c86598
#
_entry.id   f2356b1d68c02c92ca3824cba4c86598
#
_cell.length_a   1.000
_cell.length_b   1.000
_cell.length_c   1.000
_cell.angle_alpha   90.00
_cell.angle_beta   90.00
_cell.angle_gamma   90.00
#
_symmetry.space_group_name_H-M   'P 1'
#
loop_
_entity.id
_entity.type
_entity.pdbx_description
1 polymer ?
#
loop_
_entity_poly.entity_id
_entity_poly.type
_entity_poly.pdbx_seq_one_letter_code
_entity_poly.pdbx_strand_id
1 'polypeptide(L)'
;MSKHMKTNKLTCILLVAIYILSIALSAMLTSVQQRAKYEMKIEEINATHEEAMMALRDELQEEYDARITDLETYYEYGGDITQIELEAEYIAKVLYGMARNHAEPDRRAVIWCILNRVEHYSHPSTIIEVCEQPKQWMGYSSDNPVLEDLYELALSELKTWNSGGHRPMSNEYVYLSWSSKEILLRDTFEEGKHTHYWRTE
;
A
#
# COMPACT_ATOMS: atom_id res chain seq x y z
N MET A 1 -65.45 28.93 59.56
CA MET A 1 -64.03 29.24 59.17
C MET A 1 -63.33 28.16 58.39
N SER A 2 -63.88 26.97 58.09
CA SER A 2 -63.14 25.81 57.48
C SER A 2 -63.11 25.81 55.93
N LYS A 3 -64.01 26.43 55.18
CA LYS A 3 -64.09 26.39 53.76
C LYS A 3 -63.02 27.27 53.03
N HIS A 4 -62.74 28.46 53.56
CA HIS A 4 -61.77 29.40 52.99
C HIS A 4 -60.31 28.91 53.09
N MET A 5 -59.97 28.14 54.10
CA MET A 5 -58.61 27.63 54.31
C MET A 5 -58.26 26.45 53.38
N LYS A 6 -59.29 25.66 52.97
CA LYS A 6 -59.12 24.58 52.00
C LYS A 6 -58.88 25.09 50.54
N THR A 7 -59.58 26.17 50.13
CA THR A 7 -59.45 26.82 48.85
C THR A 7 -58.06 27.44 48.68
N ASN A 8 -57.47 28.06 49.67
CA ASN A 8 -56.13 28.62 49.60
C ASN A 8 -55.02 27.55 49.43
N LYS A 9 -55.18 26.40 50.10
CA LYS A 9 -54.20 25.30 49.93
C LYS A 9 -54.26 24.70 48.53
N LEU A 10 -55.42 24.52 47.94
CA LEU A 10 -55.59 23.98 46.59
C LEU A 10 -55.03 24.96 45.55
N THR A 11 -55.25 26.28 45.75
CA THR A 11 -54.70 27.31 44.85
C THR A 11 -53.18 27.35 44.90
N CYS A 12 -52.57 27.22 46.08
CA CYS A 12 -51.10 27.13 46.20
C CYS A 12 -50.51 25.87 45.52
N ILE A 13 -51.17 24.73 45.66
CA ILE A 13 -50.71 23.46 44.99
C ILE A 13 -50.80 23.63 43.48
N LEU A 14 -51.87 24.25 42.97
CA LEU A 14 -52.05 24.49 41.55
C LEU A 14 -50.96 25.43 40.97
N LEU A 15 -50.61 26.48 41.65
CA LEU A 15 -49.59 27.46 41.30
C LEU A 15 -48.19 26.80 41.27
N VAL A 16 -47.90 25.99 42.28
CA VAL A 16 -46.60 25.18 42.27
C VAL A 16 -46.55 24.20 41.14
N ALA A 17 -47.67 23.52 40.85
CA ALA A 17 -47.71 22.59 39.69
C ALA A 17 -47.49 23.31 38.35
N ILE A 18 -48.12 24.44 38.13
CA ILE A 18 -47.94 25.29 36.95
C ILE A 18 -46.47 25.74 36.82
N TYR A 19 -45.85 26.14 37.92
CA TYR A 19 -44.46 26.57 37.96
C TYR A 19 -43.50 25.41 37.59
N ILE A 20 -43.71 24.23 38.15
CA ILE A 20 -42.91 23.03 37.81
C ILE A 20 -43.10 22.67 36.32
N LEU A 21 -44.33 22.74 35.81
CA LEU A 21 -44.60 22.46 34.38
C LEU A 21 -43.91 23.48 33.47
N SER A 22 -43.86 24.75 33.83
CA SER A 22 -43.19 25.81 33.06
C SER A 22 -41.68 25.59 33.02
N ILE A 23 -41.04 25.15 34.11
CA ILE A 23 -39.63 24.82 34.16
C ILE A 23 -39.35 23.60 33.27
N ALA A 24 -40.17 22.54 33.37
CA ALA A 24 -40.01 21.33 32.54
C ALA A 24 -40.17 21.66 31.06
N LEU A 25 -41.13 22.49 30.68
CA LEU A 25 -41.34 22.92 29.30
C LEU A 25 -40.16 23.74 28.76
N SER A 26 -39.65 24.65 29.59
CA SER A 26 -38.47 25.46 29.24
C SER A 26 -37.22 24.59 29.06
N ALA A 27 -37.01 23.61 29.92
CA ALA A 27 -35.89 22.64 29.79
C ALA A 27 -36.03 21.76 28.57
N MET A 28 -37.24 21.32 28.22
CA MET A 28 -37.49 20.59 26.97
C MET A 28 -37.20 21.45 25.72
N LEU A 29 -37.66 22.70 25.73
CA LEU A 29 -37.45 23.61 24.61
C LEU A 29 -35.94 23.85 24.34
N THR A 30 -35.19 24.08 25.43
CA THR A 30 -33.73 24.25 25.35
C THR A 30 -33.02 22.98 24.83
N SER A 31 -33.46 21.80 25.24
CA SER A 31 -32.88 20.54 24.76
C SER A 31 -33.14 20.29 23.26
N VAL A 32 -34.35 20.63 22.78
CA VAL A 32 -34.72 20.56 21.35
C VAL A 32 -33.90 21.54 20.53
N GLN A 33 -33.75 22.77 21.00
CA GLN A 33 -32.91 23.78 20.32
C GLN A 33 -31.43 23.36 20.25
N GLN A 34 -30.92 22.78 21.33
CA GLN A 34 -29.54 22.23 21.30
C GLN A 34 -29.38 21.08 20.30
N ARG A 35 -30.32 20.15 20.27
CA ARG A 35 -30.28 19.04 19.28
C ARG A 35 -30.31 19.58 17.85
N ALA A 36 -31.20 20.49 17.52
CA ALA A 36 -31.27 21.09 16.20
C ALA A 36 -29.96 21.80 15.81
N LYS A 37 -29.29 22.45 16.76
CA LYS A 37 -27.97 23.07 16.52
C LYS A 37 -26.86 22.05 16.28
N TYR A 38 -26.88 20.90 16.97
CA TYR A 38 -25.92 19.83 16.72
C TYR A 38 -26.18 19.16 15.39
N GLU A 39 -27.43 18.91 15.00
CA GLU A 39 -27.79 18.34 13.71
C GLU A 39 -27.30 19.20 12.54
N MET A 40 -27.56 20.53 12.59
CA MET A 40 -27.04 21.46 11.60
C MET A 40 -25.51 21.46 11.51
N LYS A 41 -24.83 21.34 12.65
CA LYS A 41 -23.35 21.30 12.66
C LYS A 41 -22.79 20.00 12.07
N ILE A 42 -23.48 18.89 12.27
CA ILE A 42 -23.13 17.59 11.66
C ILE A 42 -23.34 17.65 10.14
N GLU A 43 -24.44 18.23 9.67
CA GLU A 43 -24.69 18.43 8.24
C GLU A 43 -23.61 19.32 7.60
N GLU A 44 -23.23 20.41 8.23
CA GLU A 44 -22.15 21.29 7.78
C GLU A 44 -20.79 20.56 7.68
N ILE A 45 -20.46 19.75 8.70
CA ILE A 45 -19.22 18.95 8.70
C ILE A 45 -19.27 17.89 7.59
N ASN A 46 -20.38 17.22 7.41
CA ASN A 46 -20.54 16.21 6.38
C ASN A 46 -20.42 16.81 4.96
N ALA A 47 -21.06 17.96 4.72
CA ALA A 47 -20.97 18.67 3.47
C ALA A 47 -19.52 19.09 3.16
N THR A 48 -18.81 19.63 4.15
CA THR A 48 -17.40 20.03 4.00
C THR A 48 -16.51 18.82 3.74
N HIS A 49 -16.80 17.67 4.38
CA HIS A 49 -16.07 16.44 4.17
C HIS A 49 -16.31 15.86 2.76
N GLU A 50 -17.55 15.89 2.29
CA GLU A 50 -17.89 15.46 0.92
C GLU A 50 -17.20 16.33 -0.15
N GLU A 51 -17.19 17.65 0.04
CA GLU A 51 -16.46 18.57 -0.85
C GLU A 51 -14.97 18.28 -0.88
N ALA A 52 -14.35 18.06 0.29
CA ALA A 52 -12.92 17.73 0.38
C ALA A 52 -12.60 16.38 -0.28
N MET A 53 -13.47 15.39 -0.11
CA MET A 53 -13.31 14.07 -0.76
C MET A 53 -13.49 14.13 -2.28
N MET A 54 -14.40 14.96 -2.77
CA MET A 54 -14.55 15.19 -4.22
C MET A 54 -13.31 15.88 -4.80
N ALA A 55 -12.83 16.94 -4.16
CA ALA A 55 -11.64 17.65 -4.60
C ALA A 55 -10.39 16.73 -4.63
N LEU A 56 -10.21 15.89 -3.60
CA LEU A 56 -9.10 14.92 -3.58
C LEU A 56 -9.23 13.85 -4.66
N ARG A 57 -10.46 13.41 -4.95
CA ARG A 57 -10.71 12.45 -6.04
C ARG A 57 -10.38 13.06 -7.40
N ASP A 58 -10.77 14.31 -7.63
CA ASP A 58 -10.53 15.01 -8.89
C ASP A 58 -9.03 15.25 -9.10
N GLU A 59 -8.30 15.66 -8.04
CA GLU A 59 -6.84 15.80 -8.07
C GLU A 59 -6.14 14.49 -8.40
N LEU A 60 -6.57 13.39 -7.76
CA LEU A 60 -6.00 12.05 -8.00
C LEU A 60 -6.29 11.55 -9.42
N GLN A 61 -7.48 11.85 -9.95
CA GLN A 61 -7.86 11.49 -11.30
C GLN A 61 -7.03 12.27 -12.33
N GLU A 62 -6.81 13.56 -12.10
CA GLU A 62 -6.01 14.42 -12.98
C GLU A 62 -4.54 13.95 -13.02
N GLU A 63 -3.96 13.60 -11.86
CA GLU A 63 -2.62 13.01 -11.79
C GLU A 63 -2.56 11.66 -12.54
N TYR A 64 -3.56 10.81 -12.34
CA TYR A 64 -3.64 9.52 -13.03
C TYR A 64 -3.74 9.67 -14.54
N ASP A 65 -4.61 10.55 -15.02
CA ASP A 65 -4.81 10.80 -16.46
C ASP A 65 -3.55 11.43 -17.10
N ALA A 66 -2.87 12.32 -16.38
CA ALA A 66 -1.58 12.87 -16.82
C ALA A 66 -0.53 11.77 -16.98
N ARG A 67 -0.42 10.85 -16.00
CA ARG A 67 0.50 9.70 -16.07
C ARG A 67 0.18 8.74 -17.21
N ILE A 68 -1.11 8.47 -17.46
CA ILE A 68 -1.54 7.65 -18.61
C ILE A 68 -1.16 8.34 -19.93
N THR A 69 -1.40 9.64 -20.04
CA THR A 69 -1.04 10.40 -21.25
C THR A 69 0.47 10.40 -21.51
N ASP A 70 1.29 10.55 -20.45
CA ASP A 70 2.75 10.48 -20.57
C ASP A 70 3.21 9.08 -21.02
N LEU A 71 2.62 8.02 -20.48
CA LEU A 71 2.90 6.64 -20.89
C LEU A 71 2.44 6.38 -22.33
N GLU A 72 1.24 6.77 -22.71
CA GLU A 72 0.73 6.64 -24.09
C GLU A 72 1.61 7.39 -25.06
N THR A 73 2.01 8.63 -24.74
CA THR A 73 2.94 9.43 -25.53
C THR A 73 4.28 8.75 -25.66
N TYR A 74 4.83 8.19 -24.58
CA TYR A 74 6.08 7.44 -24.57
C TYR A 74 6.01 6.21 -25.50
N TYR A 75 4.91 5.46 -25.48
CA TYR A 75 4.70 4.30 -26.34
C TYR A 75 4.38 4.68 -27.79
N GLU A 76 3.65 5.76 -28.03
CA GLU A 76 3.27 6.22 -29.38
C GLU A 76 4.47 6.82 -30.15
N TYR A 77 5.37 7.52 -29.46
CA TYR A 77 6.60 8.05 -30.06
C TYR A 77 7.73 7.02 -30.19
N GLY A 78 7.42 5.73 -29.93
CA GLY A 78 8.41 4.65 -30.10
C GLY A 78 9.67 4.95 -29.27
N GLY A 79 9.48 5.32 -28.01
CA GLY A 79 10.57 5.30 -27.05
C GLY A 79 11.17 3.90 -27.12
N ASP A 80 12.33 3.79 -27.76
CA ASP A 80 13.09 2.54 -27.84
C ASP A 80 13.36 2.18 -26.38
N ILE A 81 12.50 1.30 -25.82
CA ILE A 81 12.78 0.73 -24.50
C ILE A 81 14.16 0.10 -24.65
N THR A 82 15.12 0.66 -23.96
CA THR A 82 16.46 0.13 -24.02
C THR A 82 16.41 -1.30 -23.48
N GLN A 83 17.28 -2.17 -23.99
CA GLN A 83 17.36 -3.57 -23.53
C GLN A 83 17.40 -3.66 -21.99
N ILE A 84 18.10 -2.74 -21.34
CA ILE A 84 18.22 -2.69 -19.88
C ILE A 84 16.88 -2.33 -19.17
N GLU A 85 16.06 -1.48 -19.77
CA GLU A 85 14.75 -1.12 -19.24
C GLU A 85 13.77 -2.29 -19.35
N LEU A 86 13.78 -2.98 -20.49
CA LEU A 86 13.01 -4.20 -20.68
C LEU A 86 13.42 -5.30 -19.68
N GLU A 87 14.69 -5.50 -19.46
CA GLU A 87 15.21 -6.45 -18.47
C GLU A 87 14.80 -6.07 -17.05
N ALA A 88 14.80 -4.76 -16.72
CA ALA A 88 14.33 -4.25 -15.42
C ALA A 88 12.83 -4.55 -15.20
N GLU A 89 11.99 -4.44 -16.23
CA GLU A 89 10.57 -4.81 -16.14
C GLU A 89 10.38 -6.30 -15.82
N TYR A 90 11.12 -7.20 -16.47
CA TYR A 90 11.03 -8.63 -16.18
C TYR A 90 11.48 -8.96 -14.76
N ILE A 91 12.55 -8.35 -14.29
CA ILE A 91 13.02 -8.50 -12.90
C ILE A 91 11.96 -7.95 -11.93
N ALA A 92 11.39 -6.77 -12.20
CA ALA A 92 10.33 -6.18 -11.35
C ALA A 92 9.10 -7.10 -11.23
N LYS A 93 8.70 -7.79 -12.30
CA LYS A 93 7.63 -8.79 -12.27
C LYS A 93 7.97 -10.01 -11.41
N VAL A 94 9.24 -10.45 -11.42
CA VAL A 94 9.73 -11.50 -10.51
C VAL A 94 9.67 -11.01 -9.05
N LEU A 95 10.16 -9.81 -8.77
CA LEU A 95 10.13 -9.20 -7.44
C LEU A 95 8.71 -9.04 -6.93
N TYR A 96 7.77 -8.62 -7.79
CA TYR A 96 6.35 -8.52 -7.43
C TYR A 96 5.79 -9.85 -6.91
N GLY A 97 6.04 -10.92 -7.63
CA GLY A 97 5.59 -12.26 -7.24
C GLY A 97 6.24 -12.78 -5.95
N MET A 98 7.55 -12.61 -5.84
CA MET A 98 8.34 -13.23 -4.79
C MET A 98 8.57 -12.36 -3.56
N ALA A 99 8.86 -11.09 -3.74
CA ALA A 99 9.51 -10.27 -2.72
C ALA A 99 8.88 -8.90 -2.51
N ARG A 100 7.71 -8.59 -3.07
CA ARG A 100 7.07 -7.25 -2.98
C ARG A 100 6.92 -6.74 -1.55
N ASN A 101 6.70 -7.64 -0.58
CA ASN A 101 6.49 -7.30 0.82
C ASN A 101 7.76 -7.49 1.68
N HIS A 102 8.90 -7.81 1.06
CA HIS A 102 10.17 -7.99 1.76
C HIS A 102 10.96 -6.69 1.85
N ALA A 103 11.94 -6.65 2.74
CA ALA A 103 12.86 -5.53 2.85
C ALA A 103 13.73 -5.40 1.59
N GLU A 104 14.25 -4.20 1.34
CA GLU A 104 15.07 -3.93 0.15
C GLU A 104 16.29 -4.87 0.01
N PRO A 105 17.04 -5.20 1.09
CA PRO A 105 18.14 -6.17 0.99
C PRO A 105 17.70 -7.53 0.41
N ASP A 106 16.54 -8.04 0.81
CA ASP A 106 16.00 -9.30 0.30
C ASP A 106 15.62 -9.19 -1.18
N ARG A 107 14.99 -8.06 -1.57
CA ARG A 107 14.66 -7.78 -2.98
C ARG A 107 15.91 -7.69 -3.84
N ARG A 108 16.94 -6.99 -3.37
CA ARG A 108 18.24 -6.85 -4.03
C ARG A 108 18.91 -8.19 -4.26
N ALA A 109 18.86 -9.04 -3.25
CA ALA A 109 19.43 -10.37 -3.33
C ALA A 109 18.70 -11.29 -4.34
N VAL A 110 17.38 -11.16 -4.51
CA VAL A 110 16.65 -11.83 -5.60
C VAL A 110 17.17 -11.39 -6.96
N ILE A 111 17.39 -10.09 -7.16
CA ILE A 111 17.96 -9.55 -8.40
C ILE A 111 19.33 -10.18 -8.68
N TRP A 112 20.23 -10.17 -7.71
CA TRP A 112 21.56 -10.74 -7.87
C TRP A 112 21.55 -12.26 -8.10
N CYS A 113 20.57 -12.97 -7.55
CA CYS A 113 20.37 -14.38 -7.87
C CYS A 113 19.98 -14.59 -9.35
N ILE A 114 19.18 -13.69 -9.92
CA ILE A 114 18.86 -13.70 -11.38
C ILE A 114 20.13 -13.42 -12.18
N LEU A 115 20.88 -12.37 -11.84
CA LEU A 115 22.10 -11.98 -12.55
C LEU A 115 23.19 -13.05 -12.48
N ASN A 116 23.36 -13.68 -11.32
CA ASN A 116 24.30 -14.81 -11.16
C ASN A 116 23.92 -15.99 -12.04
N ARG A 117 22.61 -16.27 -12.23
CA ARG A 117 22.17 -17.33 -13.14
C ARG A 117 22.52 -17.04 -14.59
N VAL A 118 22.39 -15.80 -15.03
CA VAL A 118 22.77 -15.39 -16.39
C VAL A 118 24.25 -15.67 -16.66
N GLU A 119 25.11 -15.52 -15.66
CA GLU A 119 26.54 -15.82 -15.77
C GLU A 119 26.89 -17.31 -15.60
N HIS A 120 25.94 -18.10 -15.07
CA HIS A 120 26.22 -19.49 -14.74
C HIS A 120 25.87 -20.44 -15.91
N TYR A 121 26.81 -21.29 -16.29
CA TYR A 121 26.73 -22.17 -17.45
C TYR A 121 25.55 -23.15 -17.51
N SER A 122 24.91 -23.44 -16.36
CA SER A 122 23.77 -24.37 -16.28
C SER A 122 22.41 -23.67 -16.38
N HIS A 123 22.38 -22.36 -16.53
CA HIS A 123 21.16 -21.56 -16.64
C HIS A 123 21.11 -20.85 -18.02
N PRO A 124 19.95 -20.27 -18.40
CA PRO A 124 19.86 -19.42 -19.57
C PRO A 124 20.81 -18.23 -19.51
N SER A 125 21.26 -17.77 -20.65
CA SER A 125 22.26 -16.71 -20.77
C SER A 125 21.67 -15.29 -20.87
N THR A 126 20.33 -15.15 -20.80
CA THR A 126 19.68 -13.86 -20.84
C THR A 126 18.79 -13.67 -19.60
N ILE A 127 18.65 -12.43 -19.17
CA ILE A 127 17.82 -12.09 -18.00
C ILE A 127 16.37 -12.50 -18.21
N ILE A 128 15.83 -12.22 -19.40
CA ILE A 128 14.44 -12.54 -19.74
C ILE A 128 14.21 -14.05 -19.63
N GLU A 129 15.05 -14.87 -20.25
CA GLU A 129 14.93 -16.33 -20.19
C GLU A 129 15.07 -16.87 -18.76
N VAL A 130 15.95 -16.27 -17.93
CA VAL A 130 16.07 -16.64 -16.52
C VAL A 130 14.80 -16.29 -15.75
N CYS A 131 14.21 -15.12 -15.99
CA CYS A 131 12.96 -14.70 -15.35
C CYS A 131 11.78 -15.58 -15.76
N GLU A 132 11.74 -16.05 -17.01
CA GLU A 132 10.67 -16.88 -17.56
C GLU A 132 10.83 -18.39 -17.30
N GLN A 133 11.91 -18.81 -16.64
CA GLN A 133 12.11 -20.23 -16.32
C GLN A 133 10.91 -20.81 -15.55
N PRO A 134 10.26 -21.86 -16.06
CA PRO A 134 9.09 -22.45 -15.42
C PRO A 134 9.40 -22.91 -13.99
N LYS A 135 8.55 -22.53 -13.02
CA LYS A 135 8.62 -22.95 -11.61
C LYS A 135 9.88 -22.50 -10.85
N GLN A 136 10.68 -21.60 -11.39
CA GLN A 136 11.86 -21.07 -10.70
C GLN A 136 11.51 -19.94 -9.74
N TRP A 137 10.58 -19.08 -10.13
CA TRP A 137 10.22 -17.88 -9.37
C TRP A 137 8.79 -18.02 -8.87
N MET A 138 8.63 -18.20 -7.56
CA MET A 138 7.31 -18.35 -6.93
C MET A 138 6.49 -17.07 -7.11
N GLY A 139 5.27 -17.19 -7.63
CA GLY A 139 4.38 -16.06 -7.86
C GLY A 139 4.72 -15.21 -9.11
N TYR A 140 5.73 -15.55 -9.88
CA TYR A 140 5.98 -14.88 -11.16
C TYR A 140 4.85 -15.18 -12.16
N SER A 141 4.43 -14.12 -12.84
CA SER A 141 3.56 -14.15 -14.03
C SER A 141 3.98 -13.01 -14.96
N SER A 142 3.88 -13.22 -16.26
CA SER A 142 4.05 -12.15 -17.26
C SER A 142 3.08 -10.98 -17.05
N ASP A 143 1.92 -11.25 -16.43
CA ASP A 143 0.87 -10.28 -16.13
C ASP A 143 1.07 -9.57 -14.77
N ASN A 144 2.14 -9.89 -14.03
CA ASN A 144 2.44 -9.17 -12.78
C ASN A 144 2.68 -7.70 -13.08
N PRO A 145 2.10 -6.78 -12.26
CA PRO A 145 2.32 -5.36 -12.46
C PRO A 145 3.78 -4.99 -12.21
N VAL A 146 4.27 -4.02 -12.96
CA VAL A 146 5.55 -3.38 -12.77
C VAL A 146 5.35 -2.22 -11.81
N LEU A 147 5.70 -2.41 -10.52
CA LEU A 147 5.66 -1.36 -9.53
C LEU A 147 6.92 -0.51 -9.64
N GLU A 148 6.79 0.80 -9.52
CA GLU A 148 7.88 1.75 -9.72
C GLU A 148 9.08 1.49 -8.80
N ASP A 149 8.84 1.27 -7.51
CA ASP A 149 9.89 0.97 -6.53
C ASP A 149 10.67 -0.32 -6.84
N LEU A 150 10.01 -1.34 -7.40
CA LEU A 150 10.64 -2.58 -7.82
C LEU A 150 11.41 -2.43 -9.13
N TYR A 151 10.86 -1.63 -10.05
CA TYR A 151 11.50 -1.32 -11.32
C TYR A 151 12.78 -0.48 -11.13
N GLU A 152 12.69 0.60 -10.36
CA GLU A 152 13.85 1.46 -10.07
C GLU A 152 14.98 0.69 -9.37
N LEU A 153 14.63 -0.19 -8.42
CA LEU A 153 15.61 -1.06 -7.78
C LEU A 153 16.26 -2.01 -8.79
N ALA A 154 15.46 -2.66 -9.64
CA ALA A 154 15.97 -3.56 -10.69
C ALA A 154 16.90 -2.83 -11.65
N LEU A 155 16.49 -1.66 -12.15
CA LEU A 155 17.27 -0.83 -13.06
C LEU A 155 18.60 -0.37 -12.44
N SER A 156 18.59 0.00 -11.17
CA SER A 156 19.78 0.39 -10.42
C SER A 156 20.79 -0.75 -10.30
N GLU A 157 20.33 -1.96 -9.96
CA GLU A 157 21.19 -3.13 -9.84
C GLU A 157 21.71 -3.60 -11.20
N LEU A 158 20.91 -3.54 -12.27
CA LEU A 158 21.34 -3.82 -13.64
C LEU A 158 22.43 -2.84 -14.10
N LYS A 159 22.29 -1.55 -13.83
CA LYS A 159 23.34 -0.55 -14.12
C LYS A 159 24.62 -0.87 -13.36
N THR A 160 24.51 -1.27 -12.10
CA THR A 160 25.65 -1.69 -11.27
C THR A 160 26.34 -2.92 -11.85
N TRP A 161 25.56 -3.94 -12.22
CA TRP A 161 26.07 -5.17 -12.83
C TRP A 161 26.79 -4.91 -14.17
N ASN A 162 26.16 -4.15 -15.08
CA ASN A 162 26.73 -3.81 -16.39
C ASN A 162 28.01 -2.96 -16.31
N SER A 163 28.15 -2.13 -15.28
CA SER A 163 29.34 -1.32 -15.05
C SER A 163 30.47 -2.07 -14.33
N GLY A 164 30.26 -3.33 -13.96
CA GLY A 164 31.20 -4.09 -13.13
C GLY A 164 31.32 -3.58 -11.71
N GLY A 165 30.25 -2.96 -11.17
CA GLY A 165 30.18 -2.42 -9.84
C GLY A 165 30.24 -3.46 -8.73
N HIS A 166 30.11 -3.00 -7.49
CA HIS A 166 30.17 -3.89 -6.31
C HIS A 166 29.04 -4.91 -6.30
N ARG A 167 29.41 -6.19 -6.19
CA ARG A 167 28.46 -7.31 -6.01
C ARG A 167 28.18 -7.50 -4.52
N PRO A 168 26.93 -7.53 -4.08
CA PRO A 168 26.61 -7.83 -2.69
C PRO A 168 26.89 -9.28 -2.31
N MET A 169 26.89 -10.20 -3.27
CA MET A 169 27.19 -11.62 -3.06
C MET A 169 27.99 -12.24 -4.22
N SER A 170 28.66 -13.38 -3.96
CA SER A 170 29.40 -14.11 -4.98
C SER A 170 28.48 -14.61 -6.11
N ASN A 171 29.02 -14.71 -7.34
CA ASN A 171 28.30 -15.22 -8.50
C ASN A 171 27.98 -16.73 -8.42
N GLU A 172 28.50 -17.43 -7.44
CA GLU A 172 28.18 -18.84 -7.19
C GLU A 172 26.80 -19.05 -6.57
N TYR A 173 26.19 -17.99 -5.99
CA TYR A 173 24.87 -18.07 -5.35
C TYR A 173 23.77 -17.87 -6.38
N VAL A 174 23.25 -18.98 -6.91
CA VAL A 174 22.23 -19.01 -7.98
C VAL A 174 20.86 -19.50 -7.52
N TYR A 175 20.73 -19.89 -6.25
CA TYR A 175 19.46 -20.33 -5.64
C TYR A 175 19.14 -19.50 -4.39
N LEU A 176 17.85 -19.32 -4.15
CA LEU A 176 17.35 -18.68 -2.94
C LEU A 176 16.16 -19.47 -2.37
N SER A 177 15.99 -19.43 -1.06
CA SER A 177 14.83 -19.97 -0.38
C SER A 177 14.45 -19.10 0.82
N TRP A 178 13.15 -19.00 1.08
CA TRP A 178 12.60 -18.36 2.28
C TRP A 178 12.53 -19.33 3.47
N SER A 179 12.94 -20.59 3.29
CA SER A 179 12.84 -21.65 4.31
C SER A 179 14.22 -22.16 4.73
N SER A 180 14.50 -22.10 6.00
CA SER A 180 15.73 -22.67 6.60
C SER A 180 15.81 -24.19 6.56
N LYS A 181 14.71 -24.90 6.26
CA LYS A 181 14.65 -26.38 6.33
C LYS A 181 15.41 -27.09 5.21
N GLU A 182 15.54 -26.48 4.04
CA GLU A 182 16.20 -27.09 2.86
C GLU A 182 17.70 -26.85 2.81
N ILE A 183 18.22 -26.02 3.71
CA ILE A 183 19.56 -25.43 3.63
C ILE A 183 20.62 -26.17 4.44
N LEU A 184 20.23 -27.11 5.30
CA LEU A 184 21.11 -27.76 6.29
C LEU A 184 22.27 -28.60 5.69
N LEU A 185 22.35 -28.75 4.37
CA LEU A 185 23.36 -29.58 3.70
C LEU A 185 24.18 -28.85 2.61
N ARG A 186 24.04 -27.53 2.47
CA ARG A 186 24.68 -26.74 1.40
C ARG A 186 25.45 -25.57 1.98
N ASP A 187 26.48 -25.13 1.28
CA ASP A 187 27.15 -23.88 1.59
C ASP A 187 26.19 -22.71 1.30
N THR A 188 25.87 -21.91 2.33
CA THR A 188 24.84 -20.89 2.28
C THR A 188 25.39 -19.53 2.68
N PHE A 189 24.85 -18.52 2.04
CA PHE A 189 25.00 -17.14 2.42
C PHE A 189 23.65 -16.62 2.91
N GLU A 190 23.63 -15.92 4.03
CA GLU A 190 22.42 -15.33 4.61
C GLU A 190 22.49 -13.80 4.50
N GLU A 191 21.53 -13.21 3.81
CA GLU A 191 21.37 -11.77 3.73
C GLU A 191 19.93 -11.41 4.07
N GLY A 192 19.74 -10.46 4.99
CA GLY A 192 18.42 -10.16 5.51
C GLY A 192 17.93 -11.20 6.53
N LYS A 193 16.72 -11.03 7.06
CA LYS A 193 16.18 -11.89 8.13
C LYS A 193 15.56 -13.20 7.62
N HIS A 194 15.34 -13.34 6.33
CA HIS A 194 14.46 -14.39 5.79
C HIS A 194 14.97 -15.04 4.51
N THR A 195 16.10 -14.63 3.95
CA THR A 195 16.56 -15.07 2.64
C THR A 195 17.85 -15.87 2.77
N HIS A 196 17.82 -17.08 2.26
CA HIS A 196 18.96 -17.97 2.24
C HIS A 196 19.33 -18.28 0.79
N TYR A 197 20.60 -18.15 0.47
CA TYR A 197 21.16 -18.40 -0.84
C TYR A 197 22.09 -19.59 -0.78
N TRP A 198 22.17 -20.36 -1.85
CA TRP A 198 23.14 -21.44 -1.97
C TRP A 198 23.69 -21.55 -3.37
N ARG A 199 24.89 -22.07 -3.45
CA ARG A 199 25.55 -22.38 -4.72
C ARG A 199 25.22 -23.81 -5.16
N THR A 200 25.39 -24.08 -6.45
CA THR A 200 25.44 -25.44 -7.00
C THR A 200 26.77 -26.11 -6.57
N GLU A 201 26.68 -27.36 -6.19
CA GLU A 201 27.86 -28.20 -6.03
C GLU A 201 28.63 -28.38 -7.34
#